data_f70531e88340c93249895035998d0333
#
_entry.id   f70531e88340c93249895035998d0333
#
_cell.length_a   1.000
_cell.length_b   1.000
_cell.length_c   1.000
_cell.angle_alpha   90.00
_cell.angle_beta   90.00
_cell.angle_gamma   90.00
#
_symmetry.space_group_name_H-M   'P 1'
#
loop_
_entity.id
_entity.type
_entity.pdbx_description
1 polymer ?
#
loop_
_entity_poly.entity_id
_entity_poly.type
_entity_poly.pdbx_seq_one_letter_code
_entity_poly.pdbx_strand_id
1 'polypeptide(L)'
;MIELTQEELKQHFSEPIFGQIAETADTLGMECYVVGGYVRDIFLQRPSKDIDVVVVGSGIAMAEALGKRLGRGAHVSVFKNFGTAQVKYRGTEVEFVGARKESYQRDSRKPIVEDGTLEDDQNRRDFTINALAVCLNKARFGELVDPFGGMEDMKEKTIRTPLDPDITFSDDPLRMMRCIRFATQLGFYIDDDTFESLCRNKERI
;
A
#
# COMPACT_ATOMS: atom_id res chain seq x y z
N MET A 1 7.97 -17.99 -0.58
CA MET A 1 6.63 -17.46 -0.30
C MET A 1 5.85 -18.49 0.49
N ILE A 2 5.11 -18.06 1.51
CA ILE A 2 4.20 -18.91 2.30
C ILE A 2 2.74 -18.62 1.89
N GLU A 3 1.87 -19.62 2.07
CA GLU A 3 0.43 -19.45 1.95
C GLU A 3 -0.16 -19.34 3.35
N LEU A 4 -1.09 -18.41 3.56
CA LEU A 4 -1.72 -18.16 4.86
C LEU A 4 -3.24 -18.17 4.73
N THR A 5 -3.90 -18.84 5.65
CA THR A 5 -5.35 -18.66 5.84
C THR A 5 -5.62 -17.28 6.43
N GLN A 6 -6.87 -16.84 6.39
CA GLN A 6 -7.25 -15.57 7.01
C GLN A 6 -6.92 -15.54 8.51
N GLU A 7 -7.14 -16.64 9.22
CA GLU A 7 -6.82 -16.74 10.64
C GLU A 7 -5.32 -16.66 10.92
N GLU A 8 -4.49 -17.29 10.08
CA GLU A 8 -3.04 -17.18 10.17
C GLU A 8 -2.56 -15.76 9.82
N LEU A 9 -3.16 -15.12 8.82
CA LEU A 9 -2.84 -13.74 8.46
C LEU A 9 -3.19 -12.76 9.58
N LYS A 10 -4.31 -12.95 10.28
CA LYS A 10 -4.68 -12.15 11.46
C LYS A 10 -3.59 -12.13 12.53
N GLN A 11 -2.86 -13.22 12.72
CA GLN A 11 -1.81 -13.33 13.73
C GLN A 11 -0.66 -12.37 13.46
N HIS A 12 -0.42 -12.00 12.21
CA HIS A 12 0.57 -10.99 11.84
C HIS A 12 0.17 -9.57 12.22
N PHE A 13 -1.09 -9.37 12.61
CA PHE A 13 -1.64 -8.09 13.07
C PHE A 13 -2.11 -8.15 14.53
N SER A 14 -1.44 -8.99 15.34
CA SER A 14 -1.77 -9.19 16.75
C SER A 14 -1.22 -8.10 17.68
N GLU A 15 -0.29 -7.26 17.23
CA GLU A 15 0.19 -6.14 18.02
C GLU A 15 -0.98 -5.21 18.39
N PRO A 16 -1.02 -4.69 19.64
CA PRO A 16 -2.14 -3.89 20.13
C PRO A 16 -2.49 -2.68 19.27
N ILE A 17 -1.51 -2.10 18.58
CA ILE A 17 -1.75 -0.92 17.72
C ILE A 17 -2.76 -1.23 16.60
N PHE A 18 -2.73 -2.42 16.02
CA PHE A 18 -3.67 -2.78 14.95
C PHE A 18 -5.11 -2.87 15.45
N GLY A 19 -5.31 -3.39 16.66
CA GLY A 19 -6.63 -3.37 17.31
C GLY A 19 -7.13 -1.95 17.59
N GLN A 20 -6.23 -1.06 18.02
CA GLN A 20 -6.57 0.35 18.25
C GLN A 20 -6.90 1.08 16.94
N ILE A 21 -6.19 0.77 15.86
CA ILE A 21 -6.51 1.29 14.53
C ILE A 21 -7.89 0.79 14.09
N ALA A 22 -8.19 -0.49 14.25
CA ALA A 22 -9.48 -1.08 13.90
C ALA A 22 -10.64 -0.39 14.62
N GLU A 23 -10.54 -0.22 15.93
CA GLU A 23 -11.58 0.45 16.73
C GLU A 23 -11.74 1.93 16.35
N THR A 24 -10.64 2.62 16.09
CA THR A 24 -10.68 4.03 15.66
C THR A 24 -11.36 4.17 14.31
N ALA A 25 -11.00 3.34 13.34
CA ALA A 25 -11.60 3.33 12.01
C ALA A 25 -13.10 3.02 12.07
N ASP A 26 -13.50 2.02 12.84
CA ASP A 26 -14.90 1.65 13.01
C ASP A 26 -15.71 2.78 13.68
N THR A 27 -15.14 3.45 14.69
CA THR A 27 -15.77 4.61 15.34
C THR A 27 -15.97 5.77 14.36
N LEU A 28 -15.00 6.01 13.47
CA LEU A 28 -15.11 7.07 12.45
C LEU A 28 -15.93 6.66 11.23
N GLY A 29 -16.34 5.40 11.13
CA GLY A 29 -17.06 4.88 9.96
C GLY A 29 -16.20 4.83 8.69
N MET A 30 -14.89 4.64 8.82
CA MET A 30 -13.95 4.60 7.72
C MET A 30 -13.46 3.16 7.46
N GLU A 31 -13.40 2.74 6.20
CA GLU A 31 -12.67 1.54 5.82
C GLU A 31 -11.16 1.78 5.97
N CYS A 32 -10.45 0.78 6.44
CA CYS A 32 -9.03 0.89 6.78
C CYS A 32 -8.28 -0.39 6.41
N TYR A 33 -7.13 -0.23 5.73
CA TYR A 33 -6.34 -1.35 5.21
C TYR A 33 -4.85 -1.11 5.40
N VAL A 34 -4.13 -2.15 5.83
CA VAL A 34 -2.67 -2.18 5.67
C VAL A 34 -2.38 -2.54 4.22
N VAL A 35 -1.45 -1.84 3.59
CA VAL A 35 -1.22 -1.96 2.13
C VAL A 35 0.26 -2.09 1.78
N GLY A 36 0.53 -2.56 0.58
CA GLY A 36 1.81 -2.46 -0.07
C GLY A 36 2.88 -3.43 0.43
N GLY A 37 4.10 -2.91 0.56
CA GLY A 37 5.28 -3.71 0.85
C GLY A 37 5.24 -4.48 2.17
N TYR A 38 4.58 -3.94 3.18
CA TYR A 38 4.39 -4.63 4.46
C TYR A 38 3.60 -5.93 4.29
N VAL A 39 2.50 -5.90 3.54
CA VAL A 39 1.68 -7.09 3.26
C VAL A 39 2.47 -8.09 2.40
N ARG A 40 3.08 -7.61 1.32
CA ARG A 40 3.96 -8.45 0.48
C ARG A 40 5.01 -9.18 1.31
N ASP A 41 5.69 -8.48 2.20
CA ASP A 41 6.81 -9.01 2.97
C ASP A 41 6.36 -10.03 4.03
N ILE A 42 5.12 -9.97 4.51
CA ILE A 42 4.55 -11.05 5.33
C ILE A 42 4.61 -12.38 4.57
N PHE A 43 4.10 -12.41 3.34
CA PHE A 43 4.08 -13.63 2.53
C PHE A 43 5.45 -14.07 2.04
N LEU A 44 6.37 -13.13 1.83
CA LEU A 44 7.75 -13.42 1.44
C LEU A 44 8.65 -13.73 2.64
N GLN A 45 8.13 -13.64 3.86
CA GLN A 45 8.89 -13.84 5.11
C GLN A 45 10.11 -12.93 5.20
N ARG A 46 9.94 -11.69 4.77
CA ARG A 46 10.96 -10.63 4.84
C ARG A 46 10.62 -9.66 5.97
N PRO A 47 11.61 -9.19 6.73
CA PRO A 47 11.34 -8.18 7.75
C PRO A 47 10.90 -6.87 7.08
N SER A 48 9.86 -6.25 7.62
CA SER A 48 9.39 -4.93 7.21
C SER A 48 8.95 -4.14 8.44
N LYS A 49 9.36 -2.87 8.50
CA LYS A 49 9.00 -1.96 9.60
C LYS A 49 8.06 -0.85 9.14
N ASP A 50 7.97 -0.62 7.84
CA ASP A 50 7.17 0.46 7.27
C ASP A 50 5.73 -0.01 7.13
N ILE A 51 4.87 0.45 8.04
CA ILE A 51 3.45 0.12 8.03
C ILE A 51 2.70 1.28 7.39
N ASP A 52 2.17 1.03 6.19
CA ASP A 52 1.34 1.98 5.47
C ASP A 52 -0.13 1.56 5.58
N VAL A 53 -0.96 2.50 6.02
CA VAL A 53 -2.40 2.30 6.19
C VAL A 53 -3.15 3.26 5.29
N VAL A 54 -3.99 2.69 4.43
CA VAL A 54 -4.94 3.43 3.59
C VAL A 54 -6.29 3.46 4.29
N VAL A 55 -6.87 4.66 4.39
CA VAL A 55 -8.23 4.89 4.90
C VAL A 55 -9.11 5.39 3.77
N VAL A 56 -10.29 4.87 3.64
CA VAL A 56 -11.30 5.45 2.74
C VAL A 56 -11.92 6.64 3.47
N GLY A 57 -11.29 7.80 3.29
CA GLY A 57 -11.58 9.03 4.04
C GLY A 57 -10.30 9.81 4.31
N SER A 58 -10.27 10.60 5.38
CA SER A 58 -9.13 11.42 5.76
C SER A 58 -8.10 10.62 6.59
N GLY A 59 -6.91 10.39 6.03
CA GLY A 59 -5.79 9.80 6.76
C GLY A 59 -5.34 10.66 7.93
N ILE A 60 -5.40 11.98 7.79
CA ILE A 60 -5.08 12.93 8.87
C ILE A 60 -6.06 12.79 10.02
N ALA A 61 -7.37 12.79 9.74
CA ALA A 61 -8.41 12.63 10.77
C ALA A 61 -8.27 11.29 11.50
N MET A 62 -7.95 10.24 10.78
CA MET A 62 -7.70 8.91 11.35
C MET A 62 -6.50 8.94 12.31
N ALA A 63 -5.38 9.50 11.88
CA ALA A 63 -4.17 9.60 12.69
C ALA A 63 -4.38 10.43 13.95
N GLU A 64 -5.06 11.55 13.85
CA GLU A 64 -5.38 12.41 14.99
C GLU A 64 -6.30 11.70 16.01
N ALA A 65 -7.33 11.01 15.53
CA ALA A 65 -8.23 10.25 16.38
C ALA A 65 -7.52 9.08 17.07
N LEU A 66 -6.65 8.37 16.35
CA LEU A 66 -5.83 7.31 16.93
C LEU A 66 -4.88 7.84 17.99
N GLY A 67 -4.21 8.97 17.73
CA GLY A 67 -3.32 9.62 18.69
C GLY A 67 -4.02 9.97 19.98
N LYS A 68 -5.23 10.51 19.92
CA LYS A 68 -6.07 10.79 21.10
C LYS A 68 -6.43 9.52 21.86
N ARG A 69 -6.79 8.46 21.16
CA ARG A 69 -7.15 7.18 21.75
C ARG A 69 -5.96 6.51 22.46
N LEU A 70 -4.77 6.57 21.86
CA LEU A 70 -3.55 6.02 22.44
C LEU A 70 -3.04 6.82 23.65
N GLY A 71 -3.34 8.11 23.69
CA GLY A 71 -3.01 8.98 24.80
C GLY A 71 -1.52 9.32 24.90
N ARG A 72 -1.03 9.41 26.12
CA ARG A 72 0.38 9.75 26.40
C ARG A 72 1.32 8.71 25.79
N GLY A 73 2.36 9.17 25.11
CA GLY A 73 3.33 8.32 24.44
C GLY A 73 3.06 8.14 22.95
N ALA A 74 1.91 8.57 22.45
CA ALA A 74 1.64 8.67 21.03
C ALA A 74 2.11 10.02 20.49
N HIS A 75 2.83 10.00 19.37
CA HIS A 75 3.26 11.21 18.68
C HIS A 75 2.67 11.21 17.27
N VAL A 76 1.90 12.26 16.94
CA VAL A 76 1.26 12.43 15.64
C VAL A 76 1.97 13.53 14.86
N SER A 77 2.43 13.21 13.67
CA SER A 77 3.00 14.16 12.71
C SER A 77 2.08 14.27 11.50
N VAL A 78 1.71 15.48 11.13
CA VAL A 78 0.78 15.74 10.02
C VAL A 78 1.52 16.42 8.88
N PHE A 79 1.39 15.87 7.68
CA PHE A 79 1.99 16.36 6.44
C PHE A 79 0.87 16.87 5.51
N LYS A 80 0.36 18.05 5.79
CA LYS A 80 -0.84 18.63 5.12
C LYS A 80 -0.71 18.68 3.60
N ASN A 81 0.47 19.03 3.09
CA ASN A 81 0.71 19.17 1.66
C ASN A 81 0.58 17.82 0.90
N PHE A 82 0.74 16.72 1.61
CA PHE A 82 0.65 15.37 1.05
C PHE A 82 -0.65 14.65 1.45
N GLY A 83 -1.44 15.24 2.35
CA GLY A 83 -2.64 14.61 2.88
C GLY A 83 -2.34 13.37 3.73
N THR A 84 -1.13 13.26 4.29
CA THR A 84 -0.68 12.12 5.08
C THR A 84 -0.41 12.49 6.54
N ALA A 85 -0.39 11.51 7.41
CA ALA A 85 0.00 11.66 8.79
C ALA A 85 0.67 10.39 9.31
N GLN A 86 1.53 10.55 10.29
CA GLN A 86 2.27 9.45 10.90
C GLN A 86 1.97 9.41 12.39
N VAL A 87 1.78 8.21 12.92
CA VAL A 87 1.65 7.97 14.37
C VAL A 87 2.79 7.10 14.83
N LYS A 88 3.56 7.61 15.79
CA LYS A 88 4.59 6.86 16.52
C LYS A 88 4.07 6.48 17.90
N TYR A 89 4.15 5.21 18.22
CA TYR A 89 3.72 4.71 19.53
C TYR A 89 4.53 3.48 19.92
N ARG A 90 5.19 3.56 21.08
CA ARG A 90 5.99 2.45 21.66
C ARG A 90 6.95 1.80 20.64
N GLY A 91 7.64 2.61 19.86
CA GLY A 91 8.62 2.14 18.89
C GLY A 91 8.05 1.68 17.54
N THR A 92 6.74 1.70 17.37
CA THR A 92 6.07 1.40 16.11
C THR A 92 5.64 2.70 15.42
N GLU A 93 5.90 2.79 14.12
CA GLU A 93 5.46 3.89 13.28
C GLU A 93 4.46 3.41 12.26
N VAL A 94 3.35 4.14 12.13
CA VAL A 94 2.32 3.87 11.13
C VAL A 94 2.05 5.14 10.35
N GLU A 95 2.13 5.06 9.02
CA GLU A 95 1.74 6.15 8.13
C GLU A 95 0.30 5.95 7.66
N PHE A 96 -0.49 7.02 7.73
CA PHE A 96 -1.88 7.03 7.28
C PHE A 96 -2.03 7.92 6.06
N VAL A 97 -2.68 7.38 5.03
CA VAL A 97 -3.01 8.11 3.82
C VAL A 97 -4.47 7.85 3.45
N GLY A 98 -5.15 8.87 2.95
CA GLY A 98 -6.49 8.69 2.38
C GLY A 98 -6.40 7.93 1.06
N ALA A 99 -7.33 7.01 0.83
CA ALA A 99 -7.47 6.36 -0.47
C ALA A 99 -7.69 7.42 -1.54
N ARG A 100 -6.94 7.36 -2.62
CA ARG A 100 -6.95 8.41 -3.64
C ARG A 100 -6.97 7.85 -5.05
N LYS A 101 -7.61 8.61 -5.93
CA LYS A 101 -7.53 8.47 -7.36
C LYS A 101 -6.53 9.47 -7.89
N GLU A 102 -5.61 9.01 -8.71
CA GLU A 102 -4.59 9.85 -9.33
C GLU A 102 -4.82 9.97 -10.83
N SER A 103 -4.70 11.19 -11.36
CA SER A 103 -4.71 11.47 -12.79
C SER A 103 -3.42 12.19 -13.16
N TYR A 104 -2.77 11.76 -14.24
CA TYR A 104 -1.46 12.27 -14.65
C TYR A 104 -1.56 13.03 -15.96
N GLN A 105 -0.76 14.09 -16.05
CA GLN A 105 -0.50 14.81 -17.30
C GLN A 105 0.86 14.34 -17.86
N ARG A 106 0.94 14.25 -19.19
CA ARG A 106 2.11 13.69 -19.88
C ARG A 106 3.44 14.33 -19.49
N ASP A 107 3.41 15.62 -19.15
CA ASP A 107 4.60 16.42 -18.89
C ASP A 107 4.95 16.56 -17.41
N SER A 108 4.22 15.88 -16.53
CA SER A 108 4.41 16.00 -15.09
C SER A 108 4.26 14.68 -14.37
N ARG A 109 5.20 14.41 -13.44
CA ARG A 109 5.09 13.32 -12.48
C ARG A 109 4.13 13.64 -11.32
N LYS A 110 3.69 14.89 -11.20
CA LYS A 110 2.77 15.30 -10.13
C LYS A 110 1.35 14.98 -10.56
N PRO A 111 0.67 14.05 -9.86
CA PRO A 111 -0.72 13.74 -10.19
C PRO A 111 -1.67 14.83 -9.72
N ILE A 112 -2.83 14.89 -10.37
CA ILE A 112 -4.03 15.48 -9.80
C ILE A 112 -4.63 14.41 -8.89
N VAL A 113 -4.83 14.74 -7.61
CA VAL A 113 -5.28 13.81 -6.59
C VAL A 113 -6.71 14.14 -6.19
N GLU A 114 -7.57 13.13 -6.19
CA GLU A 114 -8.95 13.20 -5.73
C GLU A 114 -9.19 12.09 -4.71
N ASP A 115 -10.19 12.27 -3.84
CA ASP A 115 -10.62 11.21 -2.95
C ASP A 115 -11.11 10.01 -3.74
N GLY A 116 -10.73 8.81 -3.31
CA GLY A 116 -11.02 7.58 -4.02
C GLY A 116 -11.44 6.43 -3.12
N THR A 117 -11.76 5.33 -3.75
CA THR A 117 -12.01 4.05 -3.10
C THR A 117 -10.71 3.26 -2.92
N LEU A 118 -10.77 2.14 -2.19
CA LEU A 118 -9.63 1.21 -2.14
C LEU A 118 -9.24 0.75 -3.54
N GLU A 119 -10.20 0.46 -4.40
CA GLU A 119 -9.95 0.04 -5.79
C GLU A 119 -9.18 1.11 -6.57
N ASP A 120 -9.57 2.38 -6.45
CA ASP A 120 -8.85 3.50 -7.06
C ASP A 120 -7.39 3.56 -6.57
N ASP A 121 -7.19 3.36 -5.28
CA ASP A 121 -5.86 3.36 -4.67
C ASP A 121 -4.99 2.19 -5.16
N GLN A 122 -5.56 1.00 -5.29
CA GLN A 122 -4.86 -0.18 -5.81
C GLN A 122 -4.53 -0.03 -7.29
N ASN A 123 -5.43 0.55 -8.09
CA ASN A 123 -5.25 0.78 -9.52
C ASN A 123 -4.05 1.69 -9.84
N ARG A 124 -3.77 2.67 -8.99
CA ARG A 124 -2.67 3.63 -9.19
C ARG A 124 -1.28 3.11 -8.80
N ARG A 125 -1.19 1.93 -8.21
CA ARG A 125 0.08 1.37 -7.73
C ARG A 125 0.95 0.84 -8.88
N ASP A 126 2.24 0.71 -8.59
CA ASP A 126 3.23 0.32 -9.61
C ASP A 126 3.15 -1.15 -10.02
N PHE A 127 3.07 -2.07 -9.03
CA PHE A 127 3.10 -3.52 -9.31
C PHE A 127 2.04 -4.27 -8.50
N THR A 128 1.61 -5.41 -9.04
CA THR A 128 0.56 -6.24 -8.42
C THR A 128 0.93 -6.68 -7.02
N ILE A 129 2.20 -7.03 -6.80
CA ILE A 129 2.71 -7.46 -5.49
C ILE A 129 2.74 -6.34 -4.44
N ASN A 130 2.68 -5.08 -4.88
CA ASN A 130 2.60 -3.89 -4.03
C ASN A 130 1.18 -3.33 -3.92
N ALA A 131 0.21 -3.97 -4.56
CA ALA A 131 -1.20 -3.57 -4.54
C ALA A 131 -2.06 -4.45 -3.61
N LEU A 132 -1.45 -5.29 -2.81
CA LEU A 132 -2.14 -6.11 -1.80
C LEU A 132 -2.61 -5.24 -0.64
N ALA A 133 -3.80 -5.53 -0.13
CA ALA A 133 -4.35 -4.86 1.04
C ALA A 133 -4.94 -5.88 2.02
N VAL A 134 -4.81 -5.60 3.31
CA VAL A 134 -5.44 -6.39 4.39
C VAL A 134 -6.35 -5.50 5.20
N CYS A 135 -7.62 -5.86 5.29
CA CYS A 135 -8.62 -5.09 6.03
C CYS A 135 -8.34 -5.12 7.53
N LEU A 136 -8.42 -3.95 8.18
CA LEU A 136 -8.28 -3.81 9.62
C LEU A 136 -9.61 -3.57 10.34
N ASN A 137 -10.71 -3.22 9.65
CA ASN A 137 -12.02 -3.08 10.27
C ASN A 137 -12.44 -4.41 10.93
N LYS A 138 -13.05 -4.34 12.11
CA LYS A 138 -13.38 -5.54 12.92
C LYS A 138 -14.15 -6.60 12.16
N ALA A 139 -15.16 -6.19 11.39
CA ALA A 139 -16.05 -7.12 10.67
C ALA A 139 -15.31 -7.96 9.61
N ARG A 140 -14.18 -7.45 9.08
CA ARG A 140 -13.40 -8.08 8.00
C ARG A 140 -11.91 -8.16 8.34
N PHE A 141 -11.57 -8.12 9.61
CA PHE A 141 -10.17 -8.08 10.06
C PHE A 141 -9.37 -9.27 9.54
N GLY A 142 -8.25 -8.98 8.88
CA GLY A 142 -7.37 -9.98 8.29
C GLY A 142 -7.79 -10.44 6.89
N GLU A 143 -8.86 -9.92 6.32
CA GLU A 143 -9.26 -10.24 4.94
C GLU A 143 -8.28 -9.62 3.94
N LEU A 144 -7.72 -10.47 3.08
CA LEU A 144 -6.84 -10.04 1.99
C LEU A 144 -7.66 -9.58 0.79
N VAL A 145 -7.30 -8.42 0.26
CA VAL A 145 -7.89 -7.85 -0.96
C VAL A 145 -6.81 -7.79 -2.03
N ASP A 146 -6.91 -8.67 -3.01
CA ASP A 146 -5.93 -8.87 -4.08
C ASP A 146 -6.62 -8.88 -5.45
N PRO A 147 -7.00 -7.70 -5.98
CA PRO A 147 -7.79 -7.64 -7.22
C PRO A 147 -7.00 -7.96 -8.49
N PHE A 148 -5.66 -7.91 -8.44
CA PHE A 148 -4.79 -8.06 -9.61
C PHE A 148 -3.99 -9.37 -9.64
N GLY A 149 -4.24 -10.28 -8.72
CA GLY A 149 -3.50 -11.54 -8.66
C GLY A 149 -2.05 -11.39 -8.19
N GLY A 150 -1.79 -10.43 -7.29
CA GLY A 150 -0.45 -10.22 -6.73
C GLY A 150 0.09 -11.43 -5.97
N MET A 151 -0.79 -12.21 -5.33
CA MET A 151 -0.40 -13.46 -4.68
C MET A 151 0.14 -14.49 -5.68
N GLU A 152 -0.52 -14.63 -6.82
CA GLU A 152 -0.06 -15.54 -7.88
C GLU A 152 1.26 -15.04 -8.49
N ASP A 153 1.38 -13.73 -8.72
CA ASP A 153 2.61 -13.14 -9.22
C ASP A 153 3.79 -13.34 -8.24
N MET A 154 3.55 -13.26 -6.94
CA MET A 154 4.58 -13.60 -5.94
C MET A 154 4.98 -15.08 -5.99
N LYS A 155 4.01 -15.97 -6.16
CA LYS A 155 4.24 -17.40 -6.27
C LYS A 155 5.10 -17.73 -7.50
N GLU A 156 4.84 -17.06 -8.62
CA GLU A 156 5.57 -17.18 -9.87
C GLU A 156 6.82 -16.30 -9.91
N LYS A 157 7.12 -15.56 -8.86
CA LYS A 157 8.24 -14.61 -8.77
C LYS A 157 8.26 -13.61 -9.92
N THR A 158 7.13 -12.97 -10.17
CA THR A 158 6.91 -12.08 -11.32
C THR A 158 6.63 -10.65 -10.87
N ILE A 159 7.29 -9.69 -11.50
CA ILE A 159 6.99 -8.25 -11.40
C ILE A 159 6.09 -7.88 -12.58
N ARG A 160 4.87 -7.45 -12.26
CA ARG A 160 3.83 -7.09 -13.24
C ARG A 160 3.10 -5.84 -12.78
N THR A 161 2.78 -4.94 -13.71
CA THR A 161 1.94 -3.78 -13.39
C THR A 161 0.46 -4.19 -13.23
N PRO A 162 -0.30 -3.53 -12.34
CA PRO A 162 -1.73 -3.83 -12.16
C PRO A 162 -2.55 -3.59 -13.43
N LEU A 163 -2.28 -2.50 -14.11
CA LEU A 163 -2.94 -2.08 -15.35
C LEU A 163 -1.93 -2.09 -16.51
N ASP A 164 -2.29 -1.48 -17.63
CA ASP A 164 -1.42 -1.36 -18.80
C ASP A 164 -0.06 -0.76 -18.40
N PRO A 165 1.06 -1.46 -18.62
CA PRO A 165 2.38 -0.99 -18.23
C PRO A 165 2.79 0.30 -18.95
N ASP A 166 2.36 0.55 -20.19
CA ASP A 166 2.66 1.79 -20.89
C ASP A 166 2.07 3.00 -20.16
N ILE A 167 0.86 2.87 -19.63
CA ILE A 167 0.23 3.91 -18.82
C ILE A 167 0.96 4.06 -17.48
N THR A 168 1.21 2.98 -16.80
CA THR A 168 1.88 2.97 -15.49
C THR A 168 3.25 3.65 -15.55
N PHE A 169 4.06 3.34 -16.55
CA PHE A 169 5.39 3.94 -16.71
C PHE A 169 5.35 5.35 -17.29
N SER A 170 4.36 5.67 -18.13
CA SER A 170 4.16 7.02 -18.63
C SER A 170 3.70 7.98 -17.54
N ASP A 171 2.86 7.53 -16.62
CA ASP A 171 2.37 8.33 -15.50
C ASP A 171 3.51 8.76 -14.58
N ASP A 172 4.37 7.83 -14.19
CA ASP A 172 5.57 8.12 -13.41
C ASP A 172 6.76 7.28 -13.91
N PRO A 173 7.65 7.88 -14.69
CA PRO A 173 8.83 7.18 -15.23
C PRO A 173 9.75 6.56 -14.17
N LEU A 174 9.75 7.08 -12.93
CA LEU A 174 10.51 6.49 -11.84
C LEU A 174 10.10 5.04 -11.55
N ARG A 175 8.88 4.66 -11.89
CA ARG A 175 8.39 3.29 -11.74
C ARG A 175 9.20 2.29 -12.57
N MET A 176 9.82 2.72 -13.67
CA MET A 176 10.73 1.87 -14.46
C MET A 176 11.97 1.49 -13.65
N MET A 177 12.56 2.45 -12.92
CA MET A 177 13.69 2.18 -12.03
C MET A 177 13.27 1.31 -10.84
N ARG A 178 12.08 1.53 -10.30
CA ARG A 178 11.49 0.70 -9.25
C ARG A 178 11.28 -0.74 -9.73
N CYS A 179 10.87 -0.94 -10.98
CA CYS A 179 10.71 -2.26 -11.59
C CYS A 179 12.02 -3.05 -11.54
N ILE A 180 13.11 -2.47 -11.99
CA ILE A 180 14.44 -3.08 -11.98
C ILE A 180 14.89 -3.32 -10.53
N ARG A 181 14.69 -2.36 -9.65
CA ARG A 181 15.06 -2.47 -8.24
C ARG A 181 14.36 -3.64 -7.56
N PHE A 182 13.04 -3.76 -7.70
CA PHE A 182 12.29 -4.85 -7.08
C PHE A 182 12.64 -6.21 -7.70
N ALA A 183 12.81 -6.29 -9.01
CA ALA A 183 13.24 -7.52 -9.66
C ALA A 183 14.59 -8.00 -9.08
N THR A 184 15.53 -7.09 -8.91
CA THR A 184 16.86 -7.40 -8.35
C THR A 184 16.78 -7.72 -6.85
N GLN A 185 16.10 -6.90 -6.09
CA GLN A 185 16.03 -7.03 -4.63
C GLN A 185 15.30 -8.30 -4.19
N LEU A 186 14.24 -8.67 -4.89
CA LEU A 186 13.42 -9.83 -4.58
C LEU A 186 13.86 -11.09 -5.33
N GLY A 187 14.73 -10.96 -6.34
CA GLY A 187 15.09 -12.08 -7.21
C GLY A 187 13.94 -12.54 -8.10
N PHE A 188 13.11 -11.58 -8.54
CA PHE A 188 11.94 -11.83 -9.38
C PHE A 188 12.23 -11.55 -10.84
N TYR A 189 11.49 -12.21 -11.73
CA TYR A 189 11.49 -11.94 -13.16
C TYR A 189 10.52 -10.80 -13.48
N ILE A 190 10.83 -10.03 -14.49
CA ILE A 190 9.91 -9.02 -15.02
C ILE A 190 9.02 -9.70 -16.06
N ASP A 191 7.70 -9.56 -15.92
CA ASP A 191 6.72 -10.00 -16.91
C ASP A 191 7.07 -9.47 -18.31
N ASP A 192 6.87 -10.28 -19.36
CA ASP A 192 7.30 -9.95 -20.71
C ASP A 192 6.70 -8.65 -21.23
N ASP A 193 5.39 -8.45 -21.09
CA ASP A 193 4.71 -7.23 -21.53
C ASP A 193 5.20 -6.01 -20.74
N THR A 194 5.44 -6.18 -19.44
CA THR A 194 6.00 -5.14 -18.57
C THR A 194 7.42 -4.77 -18.99
N PHE A 195 8.25 -5.75 -19.32
CA PHE A 195 9.61 -5.53 -19.78
C PHE A 195 9.64 -4.85 -21.16
N GLU A 196 8.81 -5.28 -22.10
CA GLU A 196 8.69 -4.64 -23.42
C GLU A 196 8.27 -3.17 -23.29
N SER A 197 7.32 -2.88 -22.40
CA SER A 197 6.89 -1.51 -22.11
C SER A 197 8.02 -0.68 -21.50
N LEU A 198 8.82 -1.26 -20.60
CA LEU A 198 10.00 -0.61 -20.03
C LEU A 198 10.96 -0.20 -21.15
N CYS A 199 11.22 -1.09 -22.11
CA CYS A 199 12.08 -0.82 -23.25
C CYS A 199 11.51 0.30 -24.16
N ARG A 200 10.19 0.32 -24.39
CA ARG A 200 9.55 1.38 -25.19
C ARG A 200 9.59 2.75 -24.53
N ASN A 201 9.52 2.80 -23.21
CA ASN A 201 9.42 4.05 -22.44
C ASN A 201 10.74 4.54 -21.87
N LYS A 202 11.85 3.86 -22.12
CA LYS A 202 13.16 4.15 -21.50
C LYS A 202 13.66 5.58 -21.68
N GLU A 203 13.30 6.21 -22.80
CA GLU A 203 13.72 7.58 -23.12
C GLU A 203 13.08 8.63 -22.16
N ARG A 204 12.14 8.22 -21.34
CA ARG A 204 11.49 9.09 -20.35
C ARG A 204 12.14 9.07 -18.95
N ILE A 205 13.14 8.24 -18.77
CA ILE A 205 13.85 8.13 -17.48
C ILE A 205 14.68 9.38 -17.19
#